data_785d138bbd2ce6444a05aed2f6fbd400
#
_entry.id   785d138bbd2ce6444a05aed2f6fbd400
#
_cell.length_a   1.000
_cell.length_b   1.000
_cell.length_c   1.000
_cell.angle_alpha   90.00
_cell.angle_beta   90.00
_cell.angle_gamma   90.00
#
_symmetry.space_group_name_H-M   'P 1'
#
loop_
_entity.id
_entity.type
_entity.pdbx_description
1 polymer ?
#
loop_
_entity_poly.entity_id
_entity_poly.type
_entity_poly.pdbx_seq_one_letter_code
_entity_poly.pdbx_strand_id
1 'polypeptide(L)'
;MSRIGKHPIAIPAGVDVTIDGSTVTVKGPKGTLTRTVHSNMNVAMENGEIVVTRPDESNLNKSLHGLTRTLIHNMVVGVTDGFKKELEINGVGYRAAKQGSDLVMNIGYSHQVIVPEVDGITIEVPAPNKIVISGPDKQQVGQFAAEVREKRPPEPYKGKGIKYADAHIRRKEGKAGKGGK
;
A
#
# COMPACT_ATOMS: atom_id res chain seq x y z
N MET A 1 24.02 5.99 -12.54
CA MET A 1 23.54 7.16 -11.76
C MET A 1 22.09 6.94 -11.39
N SER A 2 21.72 7.20 -10.14
CA SER A 2 20.29 7.13 -9.72
C SER A 2 19.56 8.35 -10.28
N ARG A 3 18.81 8.16 -11.35
CA ARG A 3 17.97 9.23 -11.92
C ARG A 3 16.87 9.63 -10.94
N ILE A 4 16.29 8.68 -10.22
CA ILE A 4 15.20 8.89 -9.27
C ILE A 4 15.63 9.77 -8.10
N GLY A 5 16.77 9.47 -7.47
CA GLY A 5 17.24 10.22 -6.29
C GLY A 5 17.53 11.69 -6.55
N LYS A 6 17.93 12.04 -7.77
CA LYS A 6 18.25 13.42 -8.16
C LYS A 6 17.02 14.30 -8.46
N HIS A 7 15.86 13.70 -8.68
CA HIS A 7 14.65 14.48 -8.95
C HIS A 7 14.16 15.16 -7.68
N PRO A 8 14.01 16.48 -7.66
CA PRO A 8 13.41 17.18 -6.54
C PRO A 8 11.95 16.77 -6.38
N ILE A 9 11.43 16.90 -5.15
CA ILE A 9 10.05 16.61 -4.82
C ILE A 9 9.34 17.93 -4.62
N ALA A 10 8.39 18.24 -5.51
CA ALA A 10 7.58 19.44 -5.38
C ALA A 10 6.64 19.31 -4.17
N ILE A 11 6.52 20.38 -3.38
CA ILE A 11 5.60 20.44 -2.25
C ILE A 11 4.30 21.10 -2.74
N PRO A 12 3.18 20.34 -2.77
CA PRO A 12 1.89 20.90 -3.17
C PRO A 12 1.38 21.95 -2.20
N ALA A 13 0.49 22.80 -2.66
CA ALA A 13 -0.19 23.76 -1.79
C ALA A 13 -0.98 23.02 -0.69
N GLY A 14 -0.89 23.52 0.54
CA GLY A 14 -1.55 22.90 1.70
C GLY A 14 -0.77 21.75 2.35
N VAL A 15 0.45 21.49 1.90
CA VAL A 15 1.35 20.49 2.52
C VAL A 15 2.48 21.23 3.23
N ASP A 16 2.67 20.92 4.51
CA ASP A 16 3.76 21.44 5.33
C ASP A 16 4.80 20.33 5.54
N VAL A 17 6.06 20.66 5.31
CA VAL A 17 7.20 19.75 5.51
C VAL A 17 8.11 20.31 6.56
N THR A 18 8.44 19.50 7.56
CA THR A 18 9.40 19.84 8.61
C THR A 18 10.54 18.83 8.57
N ILE A 19 11.77 19.32 8.53
CA ILE A 19 12.98 18.49 8.52
C ILE A 19 13.75 18.80 9.80
N ASP A 20 13.94 17.80 10.64
CA ASP A 20 14.72 17.88 11.87
C ASP A 20 15.80 16.80 11.84
N GLY A 21 17.01 17.19 11.47
CA GLY A 21 18.12 16.26 11.26
C GLY A 21 17.79 15.22 10.18
N SER A 22 17.68 13.97 10.59
CA SER A 22 17.28 12.85 9.72
C SER A 22 15.78 12.52 9.77
N THR A 23 14.99 13.24 10.56
CA THR A 23 13.56 13.03 10.68
C THR A 23 12.79 13.99 9.79
N VAL A 24 11.97 13.45 8.90
CA VAL A 24 11.12 14.21 7.99
C VAL A 24 9.67 14.02 8.40
N THR A 25 8.97 15.12 8.64
CA THR A 25 7.55 15.15 8.95
C THR A 25 6.80 15.88 7.84
N VAL A 26 5.81 15.23 7.26
CA VAL A 26 4.96 15.77 6.21
C VAL A 26 3.53 15.83 6.70
N LYS A 27 2.96 17.02 6.72
CA LYS A 27 1.58 17.27 7.14
C LYS A 27 0.76 17.78 5.94
N GLY A 28 -0.38 17.17 5.73
CA GLY A 28 -1.28 17.54 4.65
C GLY A 28 -2.75 17.31 5.01
N PRO A 29 -3.66 17.55 4.06
CA PRO A 29 -5.10 17.46 4.30
C PRO A 29 -5.59 16.07 4.71
N LYS A 30 -4.87 15.02 4.35
CA LYS A 30 -5.26 13.63 4.68
C LYS A 30 -4.53 13.03 5.89
N GLY A 31 -3.63 13.76 6.50
CA GLY A 31 -2.95 13.30 7.71
C GLY A 31 -1.53 13.83 7.84
N THR A 32 -0.82 13.28 8.80
CA THR A 32 0.58 13.61 9.09
C THR A 32 1.39 12.33 9.10
N LEU A 33 2.49 12.31 8.37
CA LEU A 33 3.43 11.21 8.32
C LEU A 33 4.80 11.67 8.77
N THR A 34 5.47 10.84 9.56
CA THR A 34 6.83 11.08 10.04
C THR A 34 7.70 9.87 9.75
N ARG A 35 8.89 10.12 9.22
CA ARG A 35 9.86 9.05 8.94
C ARG A 35 11.27 9.52 9.20
N THR A 36 12.06 8.66 9.80
CA THR A 36 13.49 8.86 9.95
C THR A 36 14.20 8.25 8.75
N VAL A 37 14.94 9.06 8.02
CA VAL A 37 15.75 8.63 6.87
C VAL A 37 17.12 8.15 7.34
N HIS A 38 17.85 7.43 6.48
CA HIS A 38 19.19 6.97 6.80
C HIS A 38 20.14 8.17 7.03
N SER A 39 21.00 8.07 8.05
CA SER A 39 21.91 9.16 8.47
C SER A 39 22.88 9.64 7.38
N ASN A 40 23.19 8.78 6.40
CA ASN A 40 24.02 9.15 5.26
C ASN A 40 23.31 10.08 4.26
N MET A 41 21.99 10.14 4.29
CA MET A 41 21.23 10.99 3.37
C MET A 41 21.00 12.37 3.98
N ASN A 42 21.24 13.40 3.16
CA ASN A 42 20.94 14.76 3.52
C ASN A 42 19.66 15.20 2.81
N VAL A 43 18.68 15.65 3.59
CA VAL A 43 17.39 16.15 3.10
C VAL A 43 17.29 17.63 3.40
N ALA A 44 17.05 18.43 2.38
CA ALA A 44 16.92 19.89 2.49
C ALA A 44 15.70 20.37 1.71
N MET A 45 15.16 21.50 2.15
CA MET A 45 14.13 22.25 1.43
C MET A 45 14.75 23.41 0.68
N GLU A 46 14.51 23.48 -0.63
CA GLU A 46 14.98 24.53 -1.50
C GLU A 46 13.86 24.97 -2.45
N ASN A 47 13.52 26.25 -2.49
CA ASN A 47 12.55 26.84 -3.42
C ASN A 47 11.19 26.12 -3.47
N GLY A 48 10.67 25.65 -2.33
CA GLY A 48 9.40 24.92 -2.28
C GLY A 48 9.50 23.46 -2.75
N GLU A 49 10.69 22.94 -2.86
CA GLU A 49 10.96 21.54 -3.24
C GLU A 49 11.85 20.86 -2.19
N ILE A 50 11.70 19.55 -2.05
CA ILE A 50 12.56 18.72 -1.20
C ILE A 50 13.66 18.12 -2.07
N VAL A 51 14.90 18.31 -1.66
CA VAL A 51 16.08 17.77 -2.35
C VAL A 51 16.80 16.80 -1.42
N VAL A 52 17.06 15.61 -1.93
CA VAL A 52 17.84 14.57 -1.23
C VAL A 52 19.20 14.47 -1.87
N THR A 53 20.25 14.53 -1.06
CA THR A 53 21.64 14.41 -1.51
C THR A 53 22.35 13.27 -0.78
N ARG A 54 23.38 12.72 -1.43
CA ARG A 54 24.23 11.66 -0.89
C ARG A 54 25.66 12.17 -0.73
N PRO A 55 26.44 11.63 0.25
CA PRO A 55 27.79 12.10 0.49
C PRO A 55 28.81 11.61 -0.52
N ASP A 56 28.59 10.43 -1.11
CA ASP A 56 29.51 9.80 -2.04
C ASP A 56 28.80 8.95 -3.11
N GLU A 57 29.58 8.35 -4.00
CA GLU A 57 29.13 7.52 -5.11
C GLU A 57 29.17 6.02 -4.80
N SER A 58 29.21 5.62 -3.51
CA SER A 58 29.17 4.21 -3.14
C SER A 58 27.84 3.57 -3.54
N ASN A 59 27.85 2.27 -3.80
CA ASN A 59 26.65 1.54 -4.22
C ASN A 59 25.55 1.59 -3.15
N LEU A 60 25.95 1.57 -1.87
CA LEU A 60 25.02 1.73 -0.75
C LEU A 60 24.31 3.10 -0.80
N ASN A 61 25.09 4.18 -0.91
CA ASN A 61 24.54 5.54 -0.92
C ASN A 61 23.74 5.84 -2.19
N LYS A 62 24.08 5.24 -3.32
CA LYS A 62 23.24 5.31 -4.53
C LYS A 62 21.87 4.67 -4.34
N SER A 63 21.83 3.50 -3.70
CA SER A 63 20.58 2.80 -3.44
C SER A 63 19.73 3.53 -2.39
N LEU A 64 20.35 4.01 -1.32
CA LEU A 64 19.69 4.80 -0.28
C LEU A 64 19.15 6.14 -0.81
N HIS A 65 19.85 6.76 -1.73
CA HIS A 65 19.43 8.02 -2.35
C HIS A 65 18.08 7.88 -3.08
N GLY A 66 17.97 6.89 -3.96
CA GLY A 66 16.72 6.61 -4.66
C GLY A 66 15.60 6.17 -3.72
N LEU A 67 15.90 5.32 -2.74
CA LEU A 67 14.94 4.86 -1.73
C LEU A 67 14.42 6.02 -0.90
N THR A 68 15.28 6.85 -0.35
CA THR A 68 14.91 7.98 0.51
C THR A 68 14.04 8.97 -0.25
N ARG A 69 14.42 9.32 -1.47
CA ARG A 69 13.61 10.20 -2.32
C ARG A 69 12.22 9.62 -2.55
N THR A 70 12.11 8.35 -2.88
CA THR A 70 10.84 7.68 -3.12
C THR A 70 9.97 7.62 -1.86
N LEU A 71 10.56 7.34 -0.70
CA LEU A 71 9.83 7.31 0.57
C LEU A 71 9.24 8.68 0.92
N ILE A 72 10.01 9.75 0.76
CA ILE A 72 9.53 11.11 1.01
C ILE A 72 8.46 11.51 0.00
N HIS A 73 8.65 11.19 -1.27
CA HIS A 73 7.65 11.45 -2.31
C HIS A 73 6.32 10.75 -2.00
N ASN A 74 6.37 9.49 -1.56
CA ASN A 74 5.17 8.76 -1.16
C ASN A 74 4.50 9.38 0.07
N MET A 75 5.24 9.95 1.00
CA MET A 75 4.67 10.69 2.13
C MET A 75 3.90 11.93 1.65
N VAL A 76 4.48 12.70 0.73
CA VAL A 76 3.84 13.89 0.16
C VAL A 76 2.55 13.52 -0.60
N VAL A 77 2.61 12.52 -1.46
CA VAL A 77 1.43 12.03 -2.20
C VAL A 77 0.38 11.46 -1.24
N GLY A 78 0.80 10.72 -0.23
CA GLY A 78 -0.09 10.10 0.74
C GLY A 78 -0.89 11.10 1.57
N VAL A 79 -0.28 12.18 2.01
CA VAL A 79 -0.99 13.23 2.77
C VAL A 79 -1.84 14.16 1.90
N THR A 80 -1.63 14.14 0.59
CA THR A 80 -2.37 14.96 -0.39
C THR A 80 -3.54 14.17 -0.99
N ASP A 81 -3.23 13.10 -1.72
CA ASP A 81 -4.21 12.28 -2.45
C ASP A 81 -4.60 11.01 -1.69
N GLY A 82 -3.70 10.51 -0.85
CA GLY A 82 -3.82 9.22 -0.20
C GLY A 82 -3.52 8.06 -1.14
N PHE A 83 -3.47 6.86 -0.57
CA PHE A 83 -3.32 5.61 -1.30
C PHE A 83 -4.51 4.72 -1.05
N LYS A 84 -4.89 3.93 -2.05
CA LYS A 84 -5.93 2.92 -1.91
C LYS A 84 -5.54 1.63 -2.62
N LYS A 85 -6.01 0.52 -2.08
CA LYS A 85 -5.98 -0.80 -2.70
C LYS A 85 -7.39 -1.37 -2.76
N GLU A 86 -7.75 -1.88 -3.92
CA GLU A 86 -9.04 -2.54 -4.12
C GLU A 86 -8.83 -4.04 -4.18
N LEU A 87 -9.65 -4.76 -3.43
CA LEU A 87 -9.68 -6.21 -3.39
C LEU A 87 -11.03 -6.71 -3.91
N GLU A 88 -10.99 -7.81 -4.65
CA GLU A 88 -12.19 -8.51 -5.11
C GLU A 88 -12.28 -9.89 -4.46
N ILE A 89 -13.47 -10.25 -4.06
CA ILE A 89 -13.78 -11.56 -3.51
C ILE A 89 -14.54 -12.36 -4.57
N ASN A 90 -13.99 -13.50 -4.96
CA ASN A 90 -14.59 -14.41 -5.90
C ASN A 90 -14.95 -15.73 -5.21
N GLY A 91 -16.13 -16.23 -5.43
CA GLY A 91 -16.62 -17.51 -4.92
C GLY A 91 -18.10 -17.46 -4.58
N VAL A 92 -18.79 -18.56 -4.84
CA VAL A 92 -20.21 -18.70 -4.48
C VAL A 92 -20.36 -18.67 -2.95
N GLY A 93 -21.19 -17.74 -2.45
CA GLY A 93 -21.40 -17.56 -1.03
C GLY A 93 -20.30 -16.76 -0.31
N TYR A 94 -19.25 -16.37 -1.01
CA TYR A 94 -18.21 -15.51 -0.45
C TYR A 94 -18.68 -14.05 -0.48
N ARG A 95 -18.57 -13.38 0.66
CA ARG A 95 -19.02 -11.98 0.78
C ARG A 95 -18.27 -11.25 1.89
N ALA A 96 -18.23 -9.95 1.78
CA ALA A 96 -17.73 -9.05 2.82
C ALA A 96 -18.80 -8.02 3.20
N ALA A 97 -18.73 -7.56 4.43
CA ALA A 97 -19.50 -6.43 4.93
C ALA A 97 -18.66 -5.64 5.93
N LYS A 98 -18.97 -4.38 6.10
CA LYS A 98 -18.40 -3.56 7.16
C LYS A 98 -19.40 -3.48 8.32
N GLN A 99 -18.97 -3.84 9.52
CA GLN A 99 -19.75 -3.72 10.76
C GLN A 99 -19.01 -2.79 11.72
N GLY A 100 -19.52 -1.59 11.89
CA GLY A 100 -18.82 -0.56 12.64
C GLY A 100 -17.51 -0.20 11.95
N SER A 101 -16.38 -0.42 12.62
CA SER A 101 -15.04 -0.27 12.06
C SER A 101 -14.43 -1.58 11.56
N ASP A 102 -15.09 -2.72 11.75
CA ASP A 102 -14.54 -4.02 11.41
C ASP A 102 -14.95 -4.49 10.01
N LEU A 103 -14.04 -5.15 9.33
CA LEU A 103 -14.30 -5.89 8.11
C LEU A 103 -14.70 -7.32 8.46
N VAL A 104 -15.92 -7.72 8.12
CA VAL A 104 -16.45 -9.06 8.35
C VAL A 104 -16.60 -9.79 7.04
N MET A 105 -15.98 -10.95 6.92
CA MET A 105 -15.95 -11.74 5.68
C MET A 105 -16.44 -13.16 5.90
N ASN A 106 -17.28 -13.63 4.98
CA ASN A 106 -17.61 -15.05 4.80
C ASN A 106 -16.86 -15.55 3.58
N ILE A 107 -15.80 -16.32 3.80
CA ILE A 107 -14.86 -16.73 2.75
C ILE A 107 -14.59 -18.24 2.74
N GLY A 108 -15.64 -19.02 3.02
CA GLY A 108 -15.60 -20.47 2.93
C GLY A 108 -15.11 -21.20 4.17
N TYR A 109 -14.99 -20.50 5.30
CA TYR A 109 -14.75 -21.09 6.61
C TYR A 109 -16.06 -21.32 7.36
N SER A 110 -16.05 -22.17 8.39
CA SER A 110 -17.20 -22.41 9.27
C SER A 110 -17.57 -21.22 10.16
N HIS A 111 -16.67 -20.23 10.25
CA HIS A 111 -16.84 -18.99 11.02
C HIS A 111 -16.56 -17.77 10.15
N GLN A 112 -17.04 -16.62 10.59
CA GLN A 112 -16.71 -15.34 9.98
C GLN A 112 -15.27 -14.96 10.28
N VAL A 113 -14.60 -14.36 9.31
CA VAL A 113 -13.27 -13.76 9.48
C VAL A 113 -13.46 -12.27 9.73
N ILE A 114 -13.03 -11.79 10.89
CA ILE A 114 -13.14 -10.41 11.30
C ILE A 114 -11.75 -9.77 11.30
N VAL A 115 -11.63 -8.67 10.58
CA VAL A 115 -10.40 -7.87 10.53
C VAL A 115 -10.72 -6.46 11.03
N PRO A 116 -10.20 -6.07 12.20
CA PRO A 116 -10.44 -4.75 12.74
C PRO A 116 -9.71 -3.67 11.94
N GLU A 117 -10.32 -2.52 11.79
CA GLU A 117 -9.69 -1.32 11.25
C GLU A 117 -8.60 -0.83 12.21
N VAL A 118 -7.46 -0.46 11.68
CA VAL A 118 -6.35 0.09 12.46
C VAL A 118 -6.17 1.58 12.18
N ASP A 119 -5.49 2.30 13.07
CA ASP A 119 -5.22 3.72 12.89
C ASP A 119 -4.49 3.99 11.57
N GLY A 120 -4.95 4.98 10.83
CA GLY A 120 -4.41 5.34 9.52
C GLY A 120 -4.94 4.50 8.36
N ILE A 121 -5.83 3.54 8.60
CA ILE A 121 -6.47 2.72 7.58
C ILE A 121 -7.98 2.94 7.61
N THR A 122 -8.56 3.17 6.45
CA THR A 122 -10.02 3.22 6.26
C THR A 122 -10.45 2.07 5.36
N ILE A 123 -11.45 1.32 5.81
CA ILE A 123 -12.00 0.19 5.07
C ILE A 123 -13.38 0.59 4.55
N GLU A 124 -13.60 0.36 3.27
CA GLU A 124 -14.91 0.53 2.63
C GLU A 124 -15.31 -0.75 1.91
N VAL A 125 -16.58 -1.09 1.97
CA VAL A 125 -17.15 -2.25 1.27
C VAL A 125 -18.31 -1.76 0.40
N PRO A 126 -18.03 -1.22 -0.79
CA PRO A 126 -19.07 -0.69 -1.68
C PRO A 126 -19.98 -1.77 -2.26
N ALA A 127 -19.50 -3.00 -2.31
CA ALA A 127 -20.27 -4.18 -2.75
C ALA A 127 -19.84 -5.40 -1.95
N PRO A 128 -20.69 -6.45 -1.82
CA PRO A 128 -20.34 -7.65 -1.06
C PRO A 128 -19.09 -8.39 -1.55
N ASN A 129 -18.69 -8.16 -2.79
CA ASN A 129 -17.51 -8.76 -3.42
C ASN A 129 -16.34 -7.79 -3.60
N LYS A 130 -16.45 -6.58 -3.08
CA LYS A 130 -15.42 -5.55 -3.26
C LYS A 130 -15.05 -4.89 -1.93
N ILE A 131 -13.75 -4.81 -1.66
CA ILE A 131 -13.19 -4.15 -0.49
C ILE A 131 -12.23 -3.08 -0.97
N VAL A 132 -12.33 -1.88 -0.41
CA VAL A 132 -11.42 -0.77 -0.66
C VAL A 132 -10.71 -0.42 0.64
N ILE A 133 -9.40 -0.45 0.62
CA ILE A 133 -8.54 -0.11 1.75
C ILE A 133 -7.76 1.15 1.37
N SER A 134 -7.88 2.19 2.18
CA SER A 134 -7.25 3.49 1.93
C SER A 134 -6.55 4.05 3.16
N GLY A 135 -5.59 4.92 2.93
CA GLY A 135 -4.83 5.59 3.97
C GLY A 135 -3.72 6.47 3.41
N PRO A 136 -3.11 7.32 4.25
CA PRO A 136 -2.03 8.20 3.82
C PRO A 136 -0.68 7.50 3.67
N ASP A 137 -0.43 6.41 4.39
CA ASP A 137 0.83 5.65 4.33
C ASP A 137 0.73 4.49 3.33
N LYS A 138 1.45 4.61 2.21
CA LYS A 138 1.48 3.60 1.15
C LYS A 138 1.89 2.21 1.67
N GLN A 139 2.88 2.17 2.55
CA GLN A 139 3.40 0.92 3.10
C GLN A 139 2.36 0.25 4.00
N GLN A 140 1.70 1.00 4.86
CA GLN A 140 0.64 0.50 5.75
C GLN A 140 -0.57 0.01 4.96
N VAL A 141 -1.02 0.77 3.97
CA VAL A 141 -2.13 0.37 3.08
C VAL A 141 -1.81 -0.92 2.33
N GLY A 142 -0.62 -1.03 1.77
CA GLY A 142 -0.17 -2.23 1.07
C GLY A 142 -0.06 -3.45 1.98
N GLN A 143 0.50 -3.28 3.17
CA GLN A 143 0.63 -4.35 4.17
C GLN A 143 -0.74 -4.85 4.64
N PHE A 144 -1.64 -3.94 4.99
CA PHE A 144 -2.98 -4.29 5.43
C PHE A 144 -3.78 -5.01 4.33
N ALA A 145 -3.69 -4.54 3.09
CA ALA A 145 -4.34 -5.20 1.97
C ALA A 145 -3.79 -6.62 1.72
N ALA A 146 -2.48 -6.81 1.87
CA ALA A 146 -1.85 -8.12 1.77
C ALA A 146 -2.33 -9.07 2.87
N GLU A 147 -2.42 -8.62 4.10
CA GLU A 147 -2.93 -9.39 5.24
C GLU A 147 -4.40 -9.82 5.06
N VAL A 148 -5.24 -8.92 4.55
CA VAL A 148 -6.63 -9.26 4.21
C VAL A 148 -6.69 -10.30 3.10
N ARG A 149 -5.87 -10.17 2.05
CA ARG A 149 -5.79 -11.13 0.96
C ARG A 149 -5.32 -12.51 1.43
N GLU A 150 -4.38 -12.56 2.36
CA GLU A 150 -3.85 -13.82 2.91
C GLU A 150 -4.87 -14.62 3.71
N LYS A 151 -5.96 -14.00 4.18
CA LYS A 151 -7.05 -14.73 4.85
C LYS A 151 -7.66 -15.82 3.97
N ARG A 152 -7.73 -15.59 2.67
CA ARG A 152 -8.14 -16.58 1.66
C ARG A 152 -7.55 -16.23 0.30
N PRO A 153 -6.31 -16.63 0.00
CA PRO A 153 -5.70 -16.39 -1.31
C PRO A 153 -6.50 -17.04 -2.44
N PRO A 154 -6.46 -16.48 -3.65
CA PRO A 154 -7.17 -17.08 -4.79
C PRO A 154 -6.56 -18.45 -5.14
N GLU A 155 -7.41 -19.43 -5.33
CA GLU A 155 -6.98 -20.77 -5.72
C GLU A 155 -6.74 -20.85 -7.23
N PRO A 156 -5.85 -21.76 -7.70
CA PRO A 156 -5.40 -21.74 -9.09
C PRO A 156 -6.38 -22.34 -10.09
N TYR A 157 -7.46 -23.01 -9.66
CA TYR A 157 -8.39 -23.72 -10.56
C TYR A 157 -9.58 -22.86 -10.94
N LYS A 158 -10.44 -22.49 -9.98
CA LYS A 158 -11.63 -21.67 -10.20
C LYS A 158 -11.45 -20.20 -9.84
N GLY A 159 -10.33 -19.87 -9.21
CA GLY A 159 -10.00 -18.52 -8.79
C GLY A 159 -10.78 -18.02 -7.56
N LYS A 160 -11.32 -18.94 -6.75
CA LYS A 160 -12.02 -18.58 -5.52
C LYS A 160 -11.05 -18.01 -4.49
N GLY A 161 -11.42 -16.93 -3.86
CA GLY A 161 -10.63 -16.26 -2.85
C GLY A 161 -10.60 -14.75 -3.03
N ILE A 162 -9.69 -14.10 -2.30
CA ILE A 162 -9.49 -12.65 -2.32
C ILE A 162 -8.29 -12.34 -3.22
N LYS A 163 -8.50 -11.49 -4.22
CA LYS A 163 -7.43 -11.02 -5.11
C LYS A 163 -7.40 -9.49 -5.15
N TYR A 164 -6.29 -8.91 -5.59
CA TYR A 164 -6.28 -7.50 -5.98
C TYR A 164 -7.15 -7.31 -7.23
N ALA A 165 -7.86 -6.18 -7.32
CA ALA A 165 -8.76 -5.90 -8.44
C ALA A 165 -8.06 -5.92 -9.80
N ASP A 166 -6.80 -5.49 -9.85
CA ASP A 166 -5.95 -5.46 -11.03
C ASP A 166 -5.15 -6.75 -11.28
N ALA A 167 -5.24 -7.74 -10.38
CA ALA A 167 -4.49 -8.97 -10.49
C ALA A 167 -5.12 -9.98 -11.44
N HIS A 168 -4.31 -10.53 -12.34
CA HIS A 168 -4.68 -11.67 -13.16
C HIS A 168 -4.25 -12.97 -12.47
N ILE A 169 -5.21 -13.87 -12.24
CA ILE A 169 -4.93 -15.18 -11.65
C ILE A 169 -4.60 -16.17 -12.75
N ARG A 170 -3.37 -16.67 -12.73
CA ARG A 170 -2.97 -17.76 -13.63
C ARG A 170 -3.68 -19.05 -13.22
N ARG A 171 -4.68 -19.42 -13.99
CA ARG A 171 -5.44 -20.65 -13.75
C ARG A 171 -4.70 -21.86 -14.27
N LYS A 172 -4.80 -22.96 -13.53
CA LYS A 172 -4.36 -24.27 -13.97
C LYS A 172 -5.59 -25.07 -14.46
N GLU A 173 -5.39 -25.90 -15.47
CA GLU A 173 -6.40 -26.88 -15.87
C GLU A 173 -6.49 -27.95 -14.77
N GLY A 174 -7.71 -28.30 -14.39
CA GLY A 174 -7.97 -29.45 -13.51
C GLY A 174 -7.50 -30.74 -14.20
N LYS A 175 -7.30 -31.80 -13.44
CA LYS A 175 -7.03 -33.12 -14.02
C LYS A 175 -8.17 -33.45 -14.98
N ALA A 176 -7.89 -33.51 -16.28
CA ALA A 176 -8.79 -34.09 -17.26
C ALA A 176 -8.98 -35.56 -16.85
N GLY A 177 -10.19 -35.90 -16.45
CA GLY A 177 -10.50 -37.31 -16.16
C GLY A 177 -10.16 -38.08 -17.42
N LYS A 178 -9.19 -39.02 -17.32
CA LYS A 178 -9.01 -40.04 -18.34
C LYS A 178 -10.32 -40.81 -18.40
N GLY A 179 -11.11 -40.51 -19.42
CA GLY A 179 -12.24 -41.34 -19.75
C GLY A 179 -11.73 -42.77 -19.94
N GLY A 180 -12.03 -43.60 -18.99
CA GLY A 180 -11.77 -45.00 -19.14
C GLY A 180 -12.58 -45.53 -20.33
N LYS A 181 -11.89 -46.25 -21.19
CA LYS A 181 -12.54 -47.26 -22.03
C LYS A 181 -12.96 -48.40 -21.14
#